data_c7cf21964461720a935f1c09c3c1388a
#
_entry.id   c7cf21964461720a935f1c09c3c1388a
#
_cell.length_a   1.000
_cell.length_b   1.000
_cell.length_c   1.000
_cell.angle_alpha   90.00
_cell.angle_beta   90.00
_cell.angle_gamma   90.00
#
_symmetry.space_group_name_H-M   'P 1'
#
loop_
_entity.id
_entity.type
_entity.pdbx_description
1 polymer ?
#
loop_
_entity_poly.entity_id
_entity_poly.type
_entity_poly.pdbx_seq_one_letter_code
_entity_poly.pdbx_strand_id
1 'polypeptide(L)'
;MKSRRNFRYLIFLFISVLFISIGYASINGLKLQISGGAYAKPAEVESLVEFSSLSTDIQTSSSCLSDTGTISNCATIEANVTNSRTANFNISGLKGYGDIAIVNYKIINESDKRVLLNISSTVNTNSEYFTITSELSNGISEILNAGESTILTIKAKVNKILYTGDLSDTDVTVTISPSVIE
;
A
#
# COMPACT_ATOMS: atom_id res chain seq x y z
N MET A 1 -60.50 35.70 -34.19
CA MET A 1 -59.29 36.30 -33.63
C MET A 1 -58.87 35.79 -32.22
N LYS A 2 -59.62 34.95 -31.53
CA LYS A 2 -59.29 34.41 -30.18
C LYS A 2 -58.18 33.33 -30.20
N SER A 3 -58.04 32.55 -31.27
CA SER A 3 -57.08 31.43 -31.34
C SER A 3 -55.60 31.81 -31.29
N ARG A 4 -55.18 32.89 -31.93
CA ARG A 4 -53.78 33.32 -31.98
C ARG A 4 -53.23 33.81 -30.63
N ARG A 5 -54.11 34.31 -29.76
CA ARG A 5 -53.72 34.84 -28.44
C ARG A 5 -53.41 33.64 -27.48
N ASN A 6 -54.26 32.62 -27.54
CA ASN A 6 -54.07 31.45 -26.73
C ASN A 6 -52.79 30.66 -27.13
N PHE A 7 -52.47 30.62 -28.43
CA PHE A 7 -51.24 29.97 -28.91
C PHE A 7 -49.97 30.65 -28.40
N ARG A 8 -49.96 31.98 -28.29
CA ARG A 8 -48.86 32.73 -27.72
C ARG A 8 -48.62 32.39 -26.22
N TYR A 9 -49.71 32.27 -25.45
CA TYR A 9 -49.60 31.91 -24.04
C TYR A 9 -49.09 30.48 -23.88
N LEU A 10 -49.46 29.55 -24.77
CA LEU A 10 -49.01 28.19 -24.76
C LEU A 10 -47.53 28.09 -25.08
N ILE A 11 -47.01 28.90 -26.00
CA ILE A 11 -45.59 28.99 -26.29
C ILE A 11 -44.83 29.54 -25.09
N PHE A 12 -45.29 30.60 -24.45
CA PHE A 12 -44.66 31.15 -23.27
C PHE A 12 -44.63 30.14 -22.11
N LEU A 13 -45.70 29.42 -21.90
CA LEU A 13 -45.77 28.39 -20.87
C LEU A 13 -44.77 27.26 -21.16
N PHE A 14 -44.66 26.84 -22.40
CA PHE A 14 -43.72 25.78 -22.80
C PHE A 14 -42.24 26.23 -22.59
N ILE A 15 -41.92 27.46 -22.98
CA ILE A 15 -40.61 28.05 -22.79
C ILE A 15 -40.29 28.18 -21.29
N SER A 16 -41.25 28.60 -20.45
CA SER A 16 -41.06 28.70 -19.01
C SER A 16 -40.77 27.36 -18.36
N VAL A 17 -41.49 26.30 -18.75
CA VAL A 17 -41.24 24.93 -18.26
C VAL A 17 -39.88 24.43 -18.70
N LEU A 18 -39.42 24.74 -19.91
CA LEU A 18 -38.12 24.41 -20.41
C LEU A 18 -36.98 25.07 -19.57
N PHE A 19 -37.13 26.36 -19.28
CA PHE A 19 -36.16 27.08 -18.44
C PHE A 19 -36.12 26.53 -17.00
N ILE A 20 -37.28 26.19 -16.43
CA ILE A 20 -37.32 25.56 -15.09
C ILE A 20 -36.65 24.19 -15.12
N SER A 21 -36.89 23.39 -16.15
CA SER A 21 -36.27 22.06 -16.31
C SER A 21 -34.75 22.15 -16.44
N ILE A 22 -34.24 23.10 -17.25
CA ILE A 22 -32.78 23.32 -17.41
C ILE A 22 -32.19 23.84 -16.11
N GLY A 23 -32.86 24.78 -15.44
CA GLY A 23 -32.43 25.30 -14.15
C GLY A 23 -32.37 24.23 -13.08
N TYR A 24 -33.39 23.37 -13.02
CA TYR A 24 -33.42 22.25 -12.06
C TYR A 24 -32.36 21.20 -12.32
N ALA A 25 -32.13 20.86 -13.58
CA ALA A 25 -31.05 19.93 -13.97
C ALA A 25 -29.67 20.50 -13.65
N SER A 26 -29.46 21.80 -13.87
CA SER A 26 -28.21 22.50 -13.55
C SER A 26 -27.94 22.53 -12.03
N ILE A 27 -29.00 22.81 -11.22
CA ILE A 27 -28.88 22.84 -9.75
C ILE A 27 -28.61 21.42 -9.21
N ASN A 28 -29.27 20.39 -9.76
CA ASN A 28 -29.00 19.01 -9.35
C ASN A 28 -27.62 18.54 -9.81
N GLY A 29 -27.15 18.96 -10.98
CA GLY A 29 -25.79 18.70 -11.43
C GLY A 29 -24.75 19.38 -10.55
N LEU A 30 -24.99 20.62 -10.14
CA LEU A 30 -24.13 21.34 -9.20
C LEU A 30 -24.19 20.73 -7.78
N LYS A 31 -25.34 20.29 -7.31
CA LYS A 31 -25.45 19.56 -6.03
C LYS A 31 -24.73 18.22 -6.05
N LEU A 32 -24.78 17.49 -7.15
CA LEU A 32 -24.02 16.24 -7.32
C LEU A 32 -22.51 16.49 -7.40
N GLN A 33 -22.08 17.56 -8.04
CA GLN A 33 -20.67 17.94 -8.05
C GLN A 33 -20.19 18.45 -6.68
N ILE A 34 -21.01 19.24 -5.98
CA ILE A 34 -20.69 19.72 -4.64
C ILE A 34 -20.74 18.57 -3.61
N SER A 35 -21.69 17.67 -3.70
CA SER A 35 -21.71 16.49 -2.81
C SER A 35 -20.64 15.44 -3.18
N GLY A 36 -20.23 15.37 -4.44
CA GLY A 36 -19.08 14.53 -4.85
C GLY A 36 -17.73 15.17 -4.54
N GLY A 37 -17.66 16.50 -4.50
CA GLY A 37 -16.42 17.26 -4.20
C GLY A 37 -16.29 17.70 -2.75
N ALA A 38 -17.40 17.79 -2.00
CA ALA A 38 -17.39 18.16 -0.59
C ALA A 38 -17.19 16.96 0.35
N TYR A 39 -17.35 15.75 -0.15
CA TYR A 39 -16.77 14.56 0.44
C TYR A 39 -15.45 14.23 -0.28
N ALA A 40 -14.51 15.13 -0.31
CA ALA A 40 -13.17 14.69 -0.01
C ALA A 40 -13.33 14.04 1.38
N LYS A 41 -13.57 12.71 1.41
CA LYS A 41 -13.27 11.92 2.58
C LYS A 41 -11.96 12.48 3.09
N PRO A 42 -11.87 13.04 4.31
CA PRO A 42 -10.56 13.43 4.83
C PRO A 42 -9.71 12.19 4.55
N ALA A 43 -8.61 12.39 3.83
CA ALA A 43 -7.76 11.28 3.42
C ALA A 43 -7.68 10.41 4.64
N GLU A 44 -8.25 9.18 4.56
CA GLU A 44 -8.37 8.37 5.77
C GLU A 44 -6.98 8.39 6.35
N VAL A 45 -6.85 8.78 7.59
CA VAL A 45 -5.54 8.96 8.27
C VAL A 45 -4.64 7.77 7.94
N GLU A 46 -5.27 6.63 7.79
CA GLU A 46 -4.66 5.40 7.31
C GLU A 46 -4.01 5.53 5.93
N SER A 47 -4.54 6.34 5.02
CA SER A 47 -3.96 6.53 3.67
C SER A 47 -2.68 7.37 3.67
N LEU A 48 -2.37 8.04 4.77
CA LEU A 48 -1.15 8.82 4.97
C LEU A 48 -0.03 8.02 5.65
N VAL A 49 -0.22 6.74 5.88
CA VAL A 49 0.81 5.83 6.38
C VAL A 49 1.24 4.93 5.24
N GLU A 50 2.48 5.05 4.81
CA GLU A 50 2.93 4.40 3.59
C GLU A 50 4.39 3.92 3.66
N PHE A 51 4.72 2.98 2.78
CA PHE A 51 6.10 2.66 2.47
C PHE A 51 6.74 3.82 1.70
N SER A 52 7.95 4.20 2.08
CA SER A 52 8.74 5.14 1.27
C SER A 52 9.00 4.55 -0.12
N SER A 53 8.69 5.31 -1.15
CA SER A 53 8.95 4.93 -2.54
C SER A 53 10.40 5.20 -3.00
N LEU A 54 11.22 5.80 -2.14
CA LEU A 54 12.61 6.11 -2.45
C LEU A 54 13.45 4.84 -2.43
N SER A 55 14.19 4.56 -3.48
CA SER A 55 15.09 3.40 -3.56
C SER A 55 16.19 3.41 -2.49
N THR A 56 16.58 4.59 -2.01
CA THR A 56 17.56 4.76 -0.91
C THR A 56 17.02 4.30 0.44
N ASP A 57 15.71 4.21 0.59
CA ASP A 57 15.02 3.79 1.82
C ASP A 57 14.75 2.27 1.82
N ILE A 58 15.18 1.57 0.76
CA ILE A 58 15.15 0.11 0.67
C ILE A 58 16.58 -0.40 0.77
N GLN A 59 16.85 -1.24 1.76
CA GLN A 59 18.16 -1.85 1.95
C GLN A 59 18.03 -3.36 1.97
N THR A 60 18.94 -4.04 1.28
CA THR A 60 18.97 -5.50 1.20
C THR A 60 20.31 -6.04 1.64
N SER A 61 20.28 -7.20 2.30
CA SER A 61 21.48 -7.96 2.65
C SER A 61 21.16 -9.44 2.73
N SER A 62 22.18 -10.27 2.55
CA SER A 62 22.04 -11.72 2.73
C SER A 62 23.25 -12.31 3.43
N SER A 63 23.04 -13.45 4.05
CA SER A 63 24.06 -14.18 4.80
C SER A 63 23.86 -15.67 4.59
N CYS A 64 24.85 -16.37 4.07
CA CYS A 64 24.82 -17.80 3.86
C CYS A 64 25.86 -18.51 4.71
N LEU A 65 25.51 -19.70 5.16
CA LEU A 65 26.43 -20.58 5.88
C LEU A 65 27.28 -21.37 4.87
N SER A 66 28.58 -21.48 5.13
CA SER A 66 29.51 -22.31 4.39
C SER A 66 30.39 -23.09 5.36
N ASP A 67 31.09 -24.09 4.87
CA ASP A 67 32.03 -24.89 5.65
C ASP A 67 33.18 -24.07 6.25
N THR A 68 33.43 -22.90 5.67
CA THR A 68 34.52 -21.98 6.11
C THR A 68 34.03 -20.79 6.94
N GLY A 69 32.70 -20.71 7.18
CA GLY A 69 32.07 -19.62 7.93
C GLY A 69 30.90 -18.99 7.22
N THR A 70 30.58 -17.75 7.57
CA THR A 70 29.45 -17.00 7.01
C THR A 70 29.91 -16.16 5.82
N ILE A 71 29.19 -16.27 4.70
CA ILE A 71 29.37 -15.45 3.48
C ILE A 71 28.30 -14.36 3.46
N SER A 72 28.71 -13.10 3.40
CA SER A 72 27.77 -11.98 3.24
C SER A 72 27.46 -11.72 1.77
N ASN A 73 26.25 -11.22 1.50
CA ASN A 73 25.74 -10.89 0.16
C ASN A 73 25.82 -12.07 -0.81
N CYS A 74 25.47 -13.25 -0.33
CA CYS A 74 25.51 -14.50 -1.06
C CYS A 74 24.30 -14.73 -1.97
N ALA A 75 23.22 -13.98 -1.79
CA ALA A 75 22.01 -14.03 -2.57
C ALA A 75 21.72 -12.70 -3.26
N THR A 76 21.04 -12.75 -4.39
CA THR A 76 20.48 -11.56 -5.04
C THR A 76 19.09 -11.31 -4.47
N ILE A 77 18.84 -10.08 -4.08
CA ILE A 77 17.55 -9.64 -3.54
C ILE A 77 17.10 -8.43 -4.35
N GLU A 78 15.98 -8.56 -5.05
CA GLU A 78 15.34 -7.47 -5.76
C GLU A 78 14.11 -7.03 -4.97
N ALA A 79 14.13 -5.83 -4.41
CA ALA A 79 13.08 -5.32 -3.55
C ALA A 79 12.50 -4.02 -4.11
N ASN A 80 11.18 -3.89 -4.06
CA ASN A 80 10.46 -2.71 -4.50
C ASN A 80 9.21 -2.43 -3.66
N VAL A 81 8.70 -1.21 -3.75
CA VAL A 81 7.40 -0.81 -3.23
C VAL A 81 6.42 -0.80 -4.38
N THR A 82 5.39 -1.65 -4.30
CA THR A 82 4.37 -1.80 -5.36
C THR A 82 3.31 -0.71 -5.26
N ASN A 83 2.92 -0.36 -4.05
CA ASN A 83 2.02 0.75 -3.74
C ASN A 83 2.26 1.22 -2.30
N SER A 84 1.56 2.27 -1.87
CA SER A 84 1.74 2.86 -0.54
C SER A 84 1.70 1.86 0.63
N ARG A 85 1.03 0.72 0.47
CA ARG A 85 0.83 -0.28 1.54
C ARG A 85 1.41 -1.65 1.26
N THR A 86 1.96 -1.86 0.09
CA THR A 86 2.46 -3.16 -0.34
C THR A 86 3.85 -3.02 -0.92
N ALA A 87 4.75 -3.81 -0.41
CA ALA A 87 6.09 -3.98 -0.91
C ALA A 87 6.32 -5.45 -1.27
N ASN A 88 7.16 -5.68 -2.26
CA ASN A 88 7.53 -7.02 -2.70
C ASN A 88 9.04 -7.14 -2.74
N PHE A 89 9.54 -8.34 -2.51
CA PHE A 89 10.91 -8.68 -2.83
C PHE A 89 11.03 -10.10 -3.36
N ASN A 90 11.96 -10.26 -4.27
CA ASN A 90 12.35 -11.55 -4.83
C ASN A 90 13.72 -11.94 -4.30
N ILE A 91 13.91 -13.19 -3.96
CA ILE A 91 15.16 -13.76 -3.47
C ILE A 91 15.60 -14.86 -4.41
N SER A 92 16.87 -14.79 -4.85
CA SER A 92 17.51 -15.86 -5.60
C SER A 92 18.91 -16.15 -5.04
N GLY A 93 19.32 -17.40 -5.07
CA GLY A 93 20.66 -17.84 -4.70
C GLY A 93 20.86 -18.33 -3.27
N LEU A 94 19.84 -18.29 -2.39
CA LEU A 94 19.90 -19.00 -1.11
C LEU A 94 19.86 -20.51 -1.33
N LYS A 95 20.75 -21.28 -0.68
CA LYS A 95 20.97 -22.71 -0.98
C LYS A 95 20.89 -23.63 0.22
N GLY A 96 21.21 -23.12 1.40
CA GLY A 96 21.46 -23.94 2.57
C GLY A 96 20.51 -23.65 3.73
N TYR A 97 20.31 -24.66 4.57
CA TYR A 97 19.62 -24.49 5.84
C TYR A 97 20.30 -23.40 6.68
N GLY A 98 19.53 -22.43 7.11
CA GLY A 98 20.03 -21.33 7.92
C GLY A 98 20.47 -20.11 7.12
N ASP A 99 20.52 -20.16 5.79
CA ASP A 99 20.73 -18.98 4.95
C ASP A 99 19.64 -17.94 5.17
N ILE A 100 20.00 -16.67 5.10
CA ILE A 100 19.12 -15.58 5.47
C ILE A 100 19.18 -14.49 4.40
N ALA A 101 18.00 -13.98 4.01
CA ALA A 101 17.86 -12.72 3.30
C ALA A 101 17.15 -11.71 4.21
N ILE A 102 17.59 -10.46 4.17
CA ILE A 102 17.04 -9.35 4.96
C ILE A 102 16.71 -8.21 4.00
N VAL A 103 15.50 -7.68 4.16
CA VAL A 103 15.07 -6.46 3.47
C VAL A 103 14.54 -5.48 4.50
N ASN A 104 15.04 -4.26 4.43
CA ASN A 104 14.59 -3.14 5.24
C ASN A 104 13.77 -2.19 4.37
N TYR A 105 12.57 -1.87 4.82
CA TYR A 105 11.70 -0.85 4.22
C TYR A 105 11.46 0.26 5.22
N LYS A 106 11.49 1.50 4.78
CA LYS A 106 11.08 2.63 5.60
C LYS A 106 9.57 2.85 5.46
N ILE A 107 8.88 2.96 6.60
CA ILE A 107 7.46 3.30 6.70
C ILE A 107 7.38 4.72 7.27
N ILE A 108 6.52 5.54 6.69
CA ILE A 108 6.32 6.94 7.07
C ILE A 108 4.85 7.13 7.48
N ASN A 109 4.62 7.81 8.57
CA ASN A 109 3.30 8.29 8.98
C ASN A 109 3.22 9.81 8.74
N GLU A 110 2.68 10.22 7.61
CA GLU A 110 2.49 11.64 7.28
C GLU A 110 1.22 12.24 7.89
N SER A 111 0.46 11.45 8.65
CA SER A 111 -0.75 11.91 9.31
C SER A 111 -0.44 12.70 10.60
N ASP A 112 -1.45 13.40 11.09
CA ASP A 112 -1.45 14.08 12.38
C ASP A 112 -1.89 13.18 13.56
N LYS A 113 -2.06 11.88 13.31
CA LYS A 113 -2.55 10.90 14.28
C LYS A 113 -1.52 9.82 14.59
N ARG A 114 -1.69 9.22 15.76
CA ARG A 114 -0.97 7.98 16.12
C ARG A 114 -1.65 6.80 15.45
N VAL A 115 -0.87 5.87 14.95
CA VAL A 115 -1.37 4.67 14.27
C VAL A 115 -0.73 3.41 14.84
N LEU A 116 -1.52 2.34 14.88
CA LEU A 116 -1.04 0.98 15.10
C LEU A 116 -0.75 0.36 13.74
N LEU A 117 0.46 -0.17 13.55
CA LEU A 117 0.88 -0.86 12.33
C LEU A 117 0.63 -2.36 12.47
N ASN A 118 -0.31 -2.89 11.70
CA ASN A 118 -0.43 -4.33 11.51
C ASN A 118 0.35 -4.73 10.27
N ILE A 119 1.30 -5.63 10.43
CA ILE A 119 2.19 -6.07 9.35
C ILE A 119 1.87 -7.52 9.03
N SER A 120 1.68 -7.81 7.76
CA SER A 120 1.55 -9.17 7.25
C SER A 120 2.55 -9.43 6.14
N SER A 121 3.11 -10.61 6.11
CA SER A 121 4.01 -11.07 5.05
C SER A 121 3.55 -12.42 4.53
N THR A 122 3.57 -12.58 3.21
CA THR A 122 3.17 -13.80 2.53
C THR A 122 4.28 -14.24 1.58
N VAL A 123 4.69 -15.49 1.68
CA VAL A 123 5.60 -16.11 0.71
C VAL A 123 4.75 -16.70 -0.38
N ASN A 124 4.90 -16.21 -1.60
CA ASN A 124 4.07 -16.60 -2.74
C ASN A 124 4.55 -17.90 -3.39
N THR A 125 5.86 -18.16 -3.32
CA THR A 125 6.50 -19.37 -3.87
C THR A 125 7.44 -19.98 -2.85
N ASN A 126 7.57 -21.30 -2.84
CA ASN A 126 8.49 -22.03 -1.95
C ASN A 126 8.27 -21.78 -0.44
N SER A 127 7.04 -21.46 -0.03
CA SER A 127 6.70 -21.07 1.36
C SER A 127 7.11 -22.11 2.40
N GLU A 128 7.15 -23.39 2.02
CA GLU A 128 7.55 -24.49 2.91
C GLU A 128 9.04 -24.50 3.29
N TYR A 129 9.88 -23.76 2.55
CA TYR A 129 11.32 -23.69 2.78
C TYR A 129 11.75 -22.48 3.60
N PHE A 130 10.85 -21.52 3.82
CA PHE A 130 11.16 -20.28 4.49
C PHE A 130 10.39 -20.07 5.78
N THR A 131 11.06 -19.46 6.76
CA THR A 131 10.43 -18.79 7.89
C THR A 131 10.61 -17.30 7.69
N ILE A 132 9.49 -16.56 7.65
CA ILE A 132 9.50 -15.10 7.56
C ILE A 132 9.25 -14.52 8.95
N THR A 133 10.07 -13.55 9.32
CA THR A 133 9.86 -12.72 10.53
C THR A 133 9.90 -11.26 10.15
N SER A 134 9.10 -10.44 10.82
CA SER A 134 9.05 -8.99 10.65
C SER A 134 9.30 -8.30 11.98
N GLU A 135 10.13 -7.27 11.97
CA GLU A 135 10.50 -6.49 13.15
C GLU A 135 10.53 -5.00 12.78
N LEU A 136 10.07 -4.13 13.70
CA LEU A 136 10.17 -2.68 13.58
C LEU A 136 11.37 -2.17 14.38
N SER A 137 12.13 -1.21 13.82
CA SER A 137 13.36 -0.67 14.44
C SER A 137 13.11 0.02 15.77
N ASN A 138 11.90 0.49 16.03
CA ASN A 138 11.53 1.14 17.29
C ASN A 138 11.36 0.17 18.46
N GLY A 139 11.67 -1.09 18.24
CA GLY A 139 12.02 -2.07 19.25
C GLY A 139 10.90 -2.70 20.02
N ILE A 140 9.69 -2.21 20.13
CA ILE A 140 8.61 -2.88 20.90
C ILE A 140 7.21 -2.33 20.55
N SER A 141 7.13 -1.20 19.88
CA SER A 141 5.85 -0.57 19.61
C SER A 141 5.49 -0.67 18.13
N GLU A 142 4.43 -1.41 17.85
CA GLU A 142 3.74 -1.33 16.56
C GLU A 142 3.07 0.05 16.35
N ILE A 143 3.26 0.97 17.30
CA ILE A 143 2.68 2.30 17.29
C ILE A 143 3.67 3.28 16.66
N LEU A 144 3.21 3.98 15.63
CA LEU A 144 3.92 5.05 14.96
C LEU A 144 3.23 6.38 15.25
N ASN A 145 3.93 7.34 15.85
CA ASN A 145 3.37 8.65 16.17
C ASN A 145 3.19 9.50 14.91
N ALA A 146 2.46 10.59 15.04
CA ALA A 146 2.25 11.58 13.99
C ALA A 146 3.59 12.12 13.45
N GLY A 147 3.80 12.10 12.14
CA GLY A 147 5.00 12.60 11.48
C GLY A 147 6.27 11.73 11.68
N GLU A 148 6.15 10.59 12.34
CA GLU A 148 7.29 9.68 12.55
C GLU A 148 7.50 8.72 11.38
N SER A 149 8.71 8.17 11.32
CA SER A 149 9.04 7.06 10.44
C SER A 149 9.73 5.94 11.21
N THR A 150 9.59 4.71 10.70
CA THR A 150 10.24 3.52 11.26
C THR A 150 10.80 2.66 10.13
N ILE A 151 11.72 1.78 10.47
CA ILE A 151 12.24 0.77 9.53
C ILE A 151 11.61 -0.57 9.86
N LEU A 152 10.96 -1.15 8.87
CA LEU A 152 10.46 -2.51 8.89
C LEU A 152 11.52 -3.44 8.33
N THR A 153 12.04 -4.31 9.17
CA THR A 153 12.99 -5.36 8.78
C THR A 153 12.23 -6.66 8.54
N ILE A 154 12.30 -7.17 7.33
CA ILE A 154 11.81 -8.49 6.98
C ILE A 154 12.99 -9.43 6.82
N LYS A 155 12.94 -10.55 7.54
CA LYS A 155 13.98 -11.57 7.51
C LYS A 155 13.38 -12.88 6.99
N ALA A 156 13.88 -13.33 5.86
CA ALA A 156 13.55 -14.63 5.28
C ALA A 156 14.69 -15.61 5.57
N LYS A 157 14.42 -16.65 6.35
CA LYS A 157 15.39 -17.68 6.74
C LYS A 157 15.00 -19.03 6.10
N VAL A 158 15.97 -19.68 5.48
CA VAL A 158 15.80 -21.05 4.98
C VAL A 158 15.74 -22.02 6.17
N ASN A 159 14.63 -22.75 6.27
CA ASN A 159 14.34 -23.64 7.42
C ASN A 159 14.40 -25.14 7.08
N LYS A 160 14.67 -25.50 5.83
CA LYS A 160 14.80 -26.87 5.36
C LYS A 160 16.09 -27.05 4.54
N ILE A 161 16.64 -28.24 4.56
CA ILE A 161 17.75 -28.61 3.70
C ILE A 161 17.23 -28.89 2.30
N LEU A 162 17.84 -28.27 1.31
CA LEU A 162 17.56 -28.52 -0.11
C LEU A 162 18.42 -29.70 -0.58
N TYR A 163 17.77 -30.79 -0.96
CA TYR A 163 18.48 -32.00 -1.42
C TYR A 163 18.86 -31.95 -2.90
N THR A 164 18.21 -31.11 -3.69
CA THR A 164 18.44 -31.03 -5.14
C THR A 164 18.22 -29.60 -5.65
N GLY A 165 19.30 -28.97 -6.09
CA GLY A 165 19.24 -27.73 -6.84
C GLY A 165 19.07 -26.47 -6.00
N ASP A 166 19.15 -25.35 -6.68
CA ASP A 166 18.86 -24.02 -6.12
C ASP A 166 17.35 -23.87 -5.91
N LEU A 167 16.96 -23.18 -4.84
CA LEU A 167 15.59 -22.69 -4.75
C LEU A 167 15.34 -21.80 -5.96
N SER A 168 14.29 -22.10 -6.71
CA SER A 168 13.78 -21.15 -7.69
C SER A 168 13.46 -19.84 -6.99
N ASP A 169 13.47 -18.76 -7.75
CA ASP A 169 13.15 -17.42 -7.24
C ASP A 169 11.95 -17.44 -6.28
N THR A 170 12.11 -16.83 -5.14
CA THR A 170 11.10 -16.80 -4.09
C THR A 170 10.57 -15.40 -3.94
N ASP A 171 9.28 -15.21 -4.21
CA ASP A 171 8.59 -13.95 -4.05
C ASP A 171 7.95 -13.83 -2.68
N VAL A 172 8.15 -12.69 -2.04
CA VAL A 172 7.55 -12.33 -0.77
C VAL A 172 6.80 -11.01 -0.91
N THR A 173 5.54 -11.01 -0.52
CA THR A 173 4.70 -9.81 -0.44
C THR A 173 4.56 -9.37 1.01
N VAL A 174 4.76 -8.09 1.26
CA VAL A 174 4.63 -7.47 2.57
C VAL A 174 3.55 -6.40 2.51
N THR A 175 2.60 -6.45 3.42
CA THR A 175 1.49 -5.49 3.49
C THR A 175 1.42 -4.87 4.88
N ILE A 176 1.27 -3.54 4.92
CA ILE A 176 0.97 -2.79 6.14
C ILE A 176 -0.50 -2.41 6.17
N SER A 177 -1.12 -2.55 7.34
CA SER A 177 -2.52 -2.18 7.60
C SER A 177 -2.55 -1.28 8.84
N PRO A 178 -2.38 0.04 8.66
CA PRO A 178 -2.44 0.97 9.78
C PRO A 178 -3.87 1.11 10.30
N SER A 179 -4.00 1.33 11.59
CA SER A 179 -5.26 1.69 12.26
C SER A 179 -5.02 2.86 13.23
N VAL A 180 -5.92 3.84 13.22
CA VAL A 180 -5.81 5.01 14.11
C VAL A 180 -6.03 4.59 15.54
N ILE A 181 -5.22 5.13 16.46
CA ILE A 181 -5.38 4.99 17.90
C ILE A 181 -5.90 6.32 18.44
N GLU A 182 -7.04 6.30 19.11
CA GLU A 182 -7.62 7.45 19.79
C GLU A 182 -6.86 7.77 21.10
#